data_3ecd77721e504d0f002c779a606a2edc
#
_entry.id   3ecd77721e504d0f002c779a606a2edc
#
_cell.length_a   1.000
_cell.length_b   1.000
_cell.length_c   1.000
_cell.angle_alpha   90.00
_cell.angle_beta   90.00
_cell.angle_gamma   90.00
#
_symmetry.space_group_name_H-M   'P 1'
#
loop_
_entity.id
_entity.type
_entity.pdbx_description
1 polymer ?
#
loop_
_entity_poly.entity_id
_entity_poly.type
_entity_poly.pdbx_seq_one_letter_code
_entity_poly.pdbx_strand_id
1 'polypeptide(L)'
;MGTHSINKMKPLLSFQATVVSSVLLFVCVDFGRCNNGRRVGDVMDAEFNDFSFPLEHSFEVDEVAKFQVRGALVLRAGREPSVSLSQNQLSEVDRVKLKEVAAVDGLYRIRVPRVSLQAERQTERQMEGYLTAFVKACAMVESHLSDVISLHTDVSGYLIGVSIVTLPGGCGGAEVEDEVDLEVFNTTLSVMAPVNAPGPETALFLERMEQETEKKGKNPQEQKSFFAKYWYLILGGAIFLMATNSAQPPAGGGREQS
;
A
#
# COMPACT_ATOMS: atom_id res chain seq x y z
N MET A 1 -38.43 78.84 -9.62
CA MET A 1 -39.65 78.30 -10.25
C MET A 1 -39.41 76.86 -10.56
N GLY A 2 -40.29 75.99 -10.12
CA GLY A 2 -40.33 74.58 -10.56
C GLY A 2 -40.09 73.54 -9.45
N THR A 3 -41.09 73.43 -8.58
CA THR A 3 -41.33 72.27 -7.70
C THR A 3 -41.85 71.12 -8.54
N HIS A 4 -41.38 69.91 -8.33
CA HIS A 4 -42.12 68.65 -8.52
C HIS A 4 -41.48 67.53 -7.75
N SER A 5 -42.08 67.11 -6.79
CA SER A 5 -43.09 66.07 -6.57
C SER A 5 -42.44 64.71 -6.28
N ILE A 6 -42.38 64.44 -5.02
CA ILE A 6 -42.11 63.14 -4.42
C ILE A 6 -43.33 62.25 -4.66
N ASN A 7 -43.16 61.21 -5.46
CA ASN A 7 -44.20 60.24 -5.67
C ASN A 7 -43.99 59.01 -4.81
N LYS A 8 -44.97 58.75 -3.98
CA LYS A 8 -45.13 57.60 -3.06
C LYS A 8 -45.06 56.26 -3.83
N MET A 9 -44.07 55.46 -3.55
CA MET A 9 -44.07 54.07 -3.95
C MET A 9 -43.90 53.15 -2.72
N LYS A 10 -44.97 53.01 -1.97
CA LYS A 10 -45.12 52.01 -0.93
C LYS A 10 -46.50 51.42 -1.04
N PRO A 11 -46.70 50.32 -1.80
CA PRO A 11 -47.17 49.08 -1.19
C PRO A 11 -46.68 47.76 -1.84
N LEU A 12 -45.68 47.79 -2.75
CA LEU A 12 -45.23 46.53 -3.38
C LEU A 12 -44.37 45.62 -2.51
N LEU A 13 -43.67 46.17 -1.52
CA LEU A 13 -42.82 45.32 -0.63
C LEU A 13 -43.61 44.47 0.36
N SER A 14 -44.84 44.90 0.71
CA SER A 14 -45.68 44.11 1.67
C SER A 14 -46.29 42.87 1.03
N PHE A 15 -46.56 42.90 -0.27
CA PHE A 15 -47.19 41.76 -0.97
C PHE A 15 -46.18 40.64 -1.32
N GLN A 16 -44.92 41.00 -1.57
CA GLN A 16 -43.88 40.01 -1.81
C GLN A 16 -43.44 39.30 -0.54
N ALA A 17 -43.41 39.97 0.59
CA ALA A 17 -43.04 39.37 1.87
C ALA A 17 -44.03 38.30 2.33
N THR A 18 -45.35 38.51 2.09
CA THR A 18 -46.37 37.53 2.44
C THR A 18 -46.40 36.31 1.53
N VAL A 19 -46.10 36.48 0.22
CA VAL A 19 -46.05 35.38 -0.73
C VAL A 19 -44.81 34.50 -0.46
N VAL A 20 -43.66 35.09 -0.18
CA VAL A 20 -42.41 34.34 0.13
C VAL A 20 -42.57 33.59 1.45
N SER A 21 -43.22 34.20 2.45
CA SER A 21 -43.49 33.51 3.74
C SER A 21 -44.47 32.34 3.58
N SER A 22 -45.48 32.48 2.70
CA SER A 22 -46.46 31.43 2.43
C SER A 22 -45.83 30.26 1.63
N VAL A 23 -44.93 30.54 0.69
CA VAL A 23 -44.21 29.51 -0.09
C VAL A 23 -43.20 28.76 0.80
N LEU A 24 -42.52 29.46 1.71
CA LEU A 24 -41.60 28.83 2.67
C LEU A 24 -42.36 27.94 3.68
N LEU A 25 -43.59 28.30 4.10
CA LEU A 25 -44.40 27.45 4.95
C LEU A 25 -44.91 26.19 4.21
N PHE A 26 -45.22 26.29 2.91
CA PHE A 26 -45.62 25.13 2.11
C PHE A 26 -44.48 24.14 1.86
N VAL A 27 -43.24 24.60 1.67
CA VAL A 27 -42.09 23.75 1.50
C VAL A 27 -41.70 23.03 2.81
N CYS A 28 -41.98 23.67 3.97
CA CYS A 28 -41.71 23.02 5.26
C CYS A 28 -42.75 21.96 5.65
N VAL A 29 -43.96 21.99 5.09
CA VAL A 29 -44.99 20.99 5.40
C VAL A 29 -44.78 19.68 4.64
N ASP A 30 -44.17 19.70 3.46
CA ASP A 30 -43.87 18.48 2.72
C ASP A 30 -42.61 17.74 3.24
N PHE A 31 -41.74 18.41 3.99
CA PHE A 31 -40.55 17.76 4.62
C PHE A 31 -40.86 17.16 6.00
N GLY A 32 -42.03 17.38 6.57
CA GLY A 32 -42.42 16.95 7.91
C GLY A 32 -43.11 15.59 7.98
N ARG A 33 -43.16 14.82 6.91
CA ARG A 33 -43.69 13.46 6.93
C ARG A 33 -42.60 12.47 7.25
N CYS A 34 -42.07 12.53 8.46
CA CYS A 34 -41.29 11.43 9.04
C CYS A 34 -42.19 10.21 9.17
N ASN A 35 -42.07 9.33 8.23
CA ASN A 35 -42.68 8.03 8.26
C ASN A 35 -42.04 7.23 9.40
N ASN A 36 -42.79 7.01 10.46
CA ASN A 36 -42.42 6.16 11.59
C ASN A 36 -42.52 4.71 11.12
N GLY A 37 -41.55 4.27 10.32
CA GLY A 37 -41.41 2.94 9.78
C GLY A 37 -40.18 2.27 10.35
N ARG A 38 -40.43 1.29 11.23
CA ARG A 38 -39.57 0.16 11.63
C ARG A 38 -38.07 0.31 11.29
N ARG A 39 -37.27 0.37 12.33
CA ARG A 39 -35.83 0.01 12.29
C ARG A 39 -35.67 -1.45 11.81
N VAL A 40 -35.73 -1.66 10.53
CA VAL A 40 -34.98 -2.71 9.86
C VAL A 40 -33.58 -2.17 9.78
N GLY A 41 -32.60 -2.93 10.28
CA GLY A 41 -31.21 -2.48 10.39
C GLY A 41 -30.75 -1.82 9.09
N ASP A 42 -30.35 -0.56 9.21
CA ASP A 42 -29.49 0.08 8.23
C ASP A 42 -28.21 -0.74 8.15
N VAL A 43 -28.25 -1.76 7.32
CA VAL A 43 -27.05 -2.21 6.65
C VAL A 43 -26.66 -1.00 5.81
N MET A 44 -25.74 -0.19 6.30
CA MET A 44 -25.02 0.74 5.47
C MET A 44 -24.52 -0.08 4.29
N ASP A 45 -25.19 0.02 3.15
CA ASP A 45 -24.61 -0.26 1.85
C ASP A 45 -23.46 0.73 1.73
N ALA A 46 -22.30 0.30 2.24
CA ALA A 46 -21.05 0.93 1.87
C ALA A 46 -21.04 0.82 0.34
N GLU A 47 -21.18 1.94 -0.36
CA GLU A 47 -20.92 2.02 -1.79
C GLU A 47 -19.50 1.50 -1.98
N PHE A 48 -19.41 0.20 -2.27
CA PHE A 48 -18.16 -0.41 -2.67
C PHE A 48 -17.79 0.21 -4.01
N ASN A 49 -16.90 1.16 -4.00
CA ASN A 49 -16.31 1.71 -5.21
C ASN A 49 -15.47 0.61 -5.87
N ASP A 50 -16.13 -0.23 -6.66
CA ASP A 50 -15.48 -1.24 -7.47
C ASP A 50 -14.61 -0.54 -8.51
N PHE A 51 -13.35 -0.87 -8.55
CA PHE A 51 -12.40 -0.36 -9.54
C PHE A 51 -12.03 -1.47 -10.50
N SER A 52 -12.19 -1.21 -11.79
CA SER A 52 -11.89 -2.18 -12.85
C SER A 52 -10.68 -1.74 -13.67
N PHE A 53 -9.78 -2.68 -13.98
CA PHE A 53 -8.65 -2.48 -14.88
C PHE A 53 -8.48 -3.68 -15.83
N PRO A 54 -7.97 -3.46 -17.04
CA PRO A 54 -7.93 -4.50 -18.06
C PRO A 54 -6.86 -5.56 -17.76
N LEU A 55 -7.21 -6.81 -18.01
CA LEU A 55 -6.27 -7.90 -18.29
C LEU A 55 -6.19 -8.05 -19.80
N GLU A 56 -5.03 -7.85 -20.36
CA GLU A 56 -4.80 -7.94 -21.79
C GLU A 56 -3.91 -9.13 -22.11
N HIS A 57 -4.07 -9.69 -23.32
CA HIS A 57 -3.26 -10.79 -23.81
C HIS A 57 -2.75 -10.53 -25.23
N SER A 58 -1.69 -11.24 -25.61
CA SER A 58 -1.14 -11.22 -26.95
C SER A 58 -0.51 -12.58 -27.26
N PHE A 59 -0.78 -13.08 -28.43
CA PHE A 59 -0.15 -14.28 -29.00
C PHE A 59 0.03 -14.00 -30.50
N GLU A 60 1.23 -13.63 -30.86
CA GLU A 60 1.63 -13.28 -32.21
C GLU A 60 2.77 -14.20 -32.64
N VAL A 61 2.78 -14.58 -33.94
CA VAL A 61 3.91 -15.28 -34.56
C VAL A 61 5.08 -14.32 -34.73
N ASP A 62 4.76 -13.04 -35.00
CA ASP A 62 5.73 -11.97 -35.13
C ASP A 62 6.28 -11.51 -33.76
N GLU A 63 7.46 -10.89 -33.76
CA GLU A 63 8.06 -10.35 -32.52
C GLU A 63 7.25 -9.21 -31.90
N VAL A 64 6.40 -8.55 -32.69
CA VAL A 64 5.60 -7.40 -32.26
C VAL A 64 4.32 -7.86 -31.57
N ALA A 65 4.29 -7.79 -30.24
CA ALA A 65 3.11 -8.15 -29.47
C ALA A 65 1.98 -7.12 -29.67
N LYS A 66 0.82 -7.59 -30.14
CA LYS A 66 -0.41 -6.81 -30.24
C LYS A 66 -1.34 -7.24 -29.12
N PHE A 67 -1.45 -6.39 -28.09
CA PHE A 67 -2.29 -6.68 -26.95
C PHE A 67 -3.76 -6.34 -27.21
N GLN A 68 -4.64 -7.25 -26.84
CA GLN A 68 -6.10 -7.08 -26.85
C GLN A 68 -6.67 -7.46 -25.48
N VAL A 69 -7.86 -6.95 -25.15
CA VAL A 69 -8.49 -7.18 -23.86
C VAL A 69 -8.98 -8.61 -23.75
N ARG A 70 -8.41 -9.40 -22.84
CA ARG A 70 -8.87 -10.74 -22.47
C ARG A 70 -10.04 -10.65 -21.50
N GLY A 71 -10.00 -9.69 -20.56
CA GLY A 71 -11.00 -9.53 -19.53
C GLY A 71 -10.74 -8.31 -18.65
N ALA A 72 -11.48 -8.22 -17.57
CA ALA A 72 -11.36 -7.15 -16.59
C ALA A 72 -11.13 -7.70 -15.20
N LEU A 73 -10.14 -7.15 -14.51
CA LEU A 73 -9.87 -7.36 -13.10
C LEU A 73 -10.67 -6.34 -12.30
N VAL A 74 -11.57 -6.80 -11.43
CA VAL A 74 -12.43 -5.96 -10.61
C VAL A 74 -11.94 -6.01 -9.17
N LEU A 75 -11.45 -4.88 -8.70
CA LEU A 75 -11.05 -4.69 -7.32
C LEU A 75 -12.24 -4.18 -6.51
N ARG A 76 -12.64 -4.92 -5.50
CA ARG A 76 -13.60 -4.51 -4.50
C ARG A 76 -12.87 -3.94 -3.30
N ALA A 77 -13.07 -2.64 -3.07
CA ALA A 77 -12.57 -1.98 -1.88
C ALA A 77 -13.49 -2.33 -0.70
N GLY A 78 -12.91 -2.81 0.40
CA GLY A 78 -13.65 -3.18 1.60
C GLY A 78 -12.71 -3.47 2.75
N ARG A 79 -13.25 -3.98 3.84
CA ARG A 79 -12.46 -4.38 5.01
C ARG A 79 -11.40 -5.44 4.66
N GLU A 80 -11.74 -6.31 3.71
CA GLU A 80 -10.81 -7.24 3.06
C GLU A 80 -10.87 -6.98 1.55
N PRO A 81 -9.87 -6.31 0.97
CA PRO A 81 -9.85 -6.04 -0.46
C PRO A 81 -9.78 -7.37 -1.22
N SER A 82 -10.65 -7.53 -2.21
CA SER A 82 -10.68 -8.71 -3.06
C SER A 82 -10.58 -8.33 -4.53
N VAL A 83 -9.93 -9.18 -5.31
CA VAL A 83 -9.84 -9.02 -6.77
C VAL A 83 -10.57 -10.19 -7.41
N SER A 84 -11.48 -9.88 -8.30
CA SER A 84 -12.18 -10.87 -9.12
C SER A 84 -11.86 -10.63 -10.59
N LEU A 85 -12.03 -11.67 -11.43
CA LEU A 85 -11.74 -11.63 -12.85
C LEU A 85 -13.00 -11.92 -13.63
N SER A 86 -13.35 -11.02 -14.55
CA SER A 86 -14.37 -11.23 -15.57
C SER A 86 -13.68 -11.40 -16.92
N GLN A 87 -13.93 -12.49 -17.64
CA GLN A 87 -13.23 -12.81 -18.88
C GLN A 87 -14.21 -12.94 -20.05
N ASN A 88 -13.71 -12.57 -21.22
CA ASN A 88 -14.38 -12.79 -22.49
C ASN A 88 -14.06 -14.19 -23.00
N GLN A 89 -14.95 -14.74 -23.83
CA GLN A 89 -14.66 -15.95 -24.58
C GLN A 89 -13.61 -15.66 -25.66
N LEU A 90 -12.78 -16.64 -25.97
CA LEU A 90 -11.82 -16.54 -27.04
C LEU A 90 -12.55 -16.66 -28.42
N SER A 91 -12.33 -15.67 -29.28
CA SER A 91 -12.96 -15.67 -30.61
C SER A 91 -12.44 -16.82 -31.47
N GLU A 92 -13.24 -17.25 -32.48
CA GLU A 92 -12.82 -18.30 -33.43
C GLU A 92 -11.50 -17.97 -34.12
N VAL A 93 -11.34 -16.72 -34.54
CA VAL A 93 -10.11 -16.24 -35.19
C VAL A 93 -8.92 -16.34 -34.24
N ASP A 94 -9.11 -16.00 -32.95
CA ASP A 94 -8.04 -16.05 -31.95
C ASP A 94 -7.71 -17.51 -31.58
N ARG A 95 -8.68 -18.42 -31.63
CA ARG A 95 -8.43 -19.86 -31.40
C ARG A 95 -7.51 -20.45 -32.46
N VAL A 96 -7.81 -20.18 -33.73
CA VAL A 96 -6.97 -20.62 -34.87
C VAL A 96 -5.56 -20.03 -34.71
N LYS A 97 -5.47 -18.72 -34.46
CA LYS A 97 -4.20 -18.02 -34.28
C LYS A 97 -3.38 -18.57 -33.08
N LEU A 98 -4.04 -18.87 -31.96
CA LEU A 98 -3.37 -19.45 -30.80
C LEU A 98 -2.77 -20.83 -31.12
N LYS A 99 -3.50 -21.67 -31.87
CA LYS A 99 -2.99 -22.96 -32.36
C LYS A 99 -1.79 -22.79 -33.30
N GLU A 100 -1.84 -21.81 -34.20
CA GLU A 100 -0.73 -21.51 -35.13
C GLU A 100 0.52 -21.06 -34.32
N VAL A 101 0.36 -20.18 -33.34
CA VAL A 101 1.46 -19.75 -32.48
C VAL A 101 2.00 -20.90 -31.62
N ALA A 102 1.13 -21.80 -31.17
CA ALA A 102 1.54 -22.99 -30.41
C ALA A 102 2.38 -23.94 -31.28
N ALA A 103 2.01 -24.13 -32.56
CA ALA A 103 2.73 -24.99 -33.50
C ALA A 103 4.17 -24.52 -33.79
N VAL A 104 4.45 -23.23 -33.68
CA VAL A 104 5.79 -22.65 -33.88
C VAL A 104 6.55 -22.39 -32.56
N ASP A 105 6.12 -23.01 -31.45
CA ASP A 105 6.66 -22.84 -30.11
C ASP A 105 6.65 -21.37 -29.63
N GLY A 106 5.67 -20.60 -30.08
CA GLY A 106 5.51 -19.19 -29.76
C GLY A 106 5.03 -18.95 -28.33
N LEU A 107 4.90 -17.67 -27.96
CA LEU A 107 4.57 -17.26 -26.61
C LEU A 107 3.16 -16.69 -26.53
N TYR A 108 2.44 -17.11 -25.49
CA TYR A 108 1.24 -16.46 -25.01
C TYR A 108 1.64 -15.46 -23.90
N ARG A 109 1.37 -14.19 -24.10
CA ARG A 109 1.73 -13.10 -23.20
C ARG A 109 0.49 -12.50 -22.58
N ILE A 110 0.58 -12.14 -21.30
CA ILE A 110 -0.42 -11.32 -20.62
C ILE A 110 0.22 -10.04 -20.14
N ARG A 111 -0.59 -8.99 -20.01
CA ARG A 111 -0.17 -7.77 -19.30
C ARG A 111 -1.32 -7.17 -18.51
N VAL A 112 -0.96 -6.50 -17.42
CA VAL A 112 -1.87 -5.72 -16.58
C VAL A 112 -1.24 -4.35 -16.31
N PRO A 113 -2.03 -3.28 -16.20
CA PRO A 113 -1.49 -1.98 -15.81
C PRO A 113 -0.97 -2.03 -14.38
N ARG A 114 0.08 -1.28 -14.09
CA ARG A 114 0.59 -1.10 -12.74
C ARG A 114 -0.32 -0.14 -11.99
N VAL A 115 -1.07 -0.65 -11.02
CA VAL A 115 -2.05 0.11 -10.21
C VAL A 115 -1.85 -0.16 -8.74
N SER A 116 -2.33 0.75 -7.88
CA SER A 116 -2.43 0.49 -6.45
C SER A 116 -3.76 -0.20 -6.14
N LEU A 117 -3.72 -1.34 -5.47
CA LEU A 117 -4.90 -2.06 -5.02
C LEU A 117 -5.48 -1.49 -3.73
N GLN A 118 -4.72 -0.68 -2.98
CA GLN A 118 -5.12 -0.09 -1.69
C GLN A 118 -5.58 1.36 -1.80
N ALA A 119 -5.41 2.03 -2.96
CA ALA A 119 -5.85 3.40 -3.12
C ALA A 119 -7.38 3.52 -2.97
N GLU A 120 -7.83 4.35 -2.03
CA GLU A 120 -9.26 4.55 -1.76
C GLU A 120 -9.98 5.30 -2.87
N ARG A 121 -9.25 6.16 -3.61
CA ARG A 121 -9.82 7.00 -4.68
C ARG A 121 -9.26 6.60 -6.04
N GLN A 122 -10.10 6.60 -7.05
CA GLN A 122 -9.70 6.34 -8.44
C GLN A 122 -8.62 7.30 -8.93
N THR A 123 -8.65 8.56 -8.47
CA THR A 123 -7.67 9.60 -8.83
C THR A 123 -6.26 9.30 -8.29
N GLU A 124 -6.15 8.51 -7.23
CA GLU A 124 -4.88 8.11 -6.62
C GLU A 124 -4.29 6.87 -7.28
N ARG A 125 -5.08 6.15 -8.09
CA ARG A 125 -4.67 4.95 -8.82
C ARG A 125 -4.07 5.33 -10.17
N GLN A 126 -2.87 5.89 -10.15
CA GLN A 126 -2.14 6.19 -11.38
C GLN A 126 -1.70 4.89 -12.05
N MET A 127 -1.96 4.78 -13.36
CA MET A 127 -1.46 3.68 -14.18
C MET A 127 -0.05 4.05 -14.68
N GLU A 128 0.98 3.49 -14.02
CA GLU A 128 2.38 3.74 -14.38
C GLU A 128 2.96 2.56 -15.15
N GLY A 129 2.60 2.43 -16.44
CA GLY A 129 3.12 1.36 -17.29
C GLY A 129 2.37 0.04 -17.11
N TYR A 130 2.97 -1.03 -17.63
CA TYR A 130 2.40 -2.37 -17.63
C TYR A 130 3.35 -3.39 -17.01
N LEU A 131 2.78 -4.41 -16.38
CA LEU A 131 3.47 -5.62 -15.94
C LEU A 131 3.13 -6.73 -16.90
N THR A 132 4.13 -7.46 -17.37
CA THR A 132 3.95 -8.49 -18.42
C THR A 132 4.47 -9.83 -17.91
N ALA A 133 3.76 -10.90 -18.24
CA ALA A 133 4.18 -12.27 -18.04
C ALA A 133 3.87 -13.10 -19.28
N PHE A 134 4.46 -14.28 -19.40
CA PHE A 134 4.26 -15.15 -20.54
C PHE A 134 4.37 -16.62 -20.18
N VAL A 135 3.75 -17.45 -20.98
CA VAL A 135 3.91 -18.91 -21.02
C VAL A 135 4.05 -19.33 -22.49
N LYS A 136 4.43 -20.58 -22.74
CA LYS A 136 4.38 -21.13 -24.10
C LYS A 136 2.93 -21.26 -24.57
N ALA A 137 2.66 -20.91 -25.82
CA ALA A 137 1.33 -20.99 -26.39
C ALA A 137 0.82 -22.45 -26.43
N CYS A 138 1.71 -23.43 -26.70
CA CYS A 138 1.39 -24.84 -26.61
C CYS A 138 0.87 -25.25 -25.23
N ALA A 139 1.45 -24.73 -24.16
CA ALA A 139 0.99 -25.02 -22.79
C ALA A 139 -0.42 -24.47 -22.52
N MET A 140 -0.77 -23.31 -23.11
CA MET A 140 -2.14 -22.77 -23.02
C MET A 140 -3.15 -23.65 -23.79
N VAL A 141 -2.76 -24.18 -24.94
CA VAL A 141 -3.61 -25.11 -25.75
C VAL A 141 -3.77 -26.45 -25.03
N GLU A 142 -2.67 -27.07 -24.58
CA GLU A 142 -2.71 -28.39 -23.89
C GLU A 142 -3.44 -28.31 -22.55
N SER A 143 -3.43 -27.15 -21.87
CA SER A 143 -4.18 -26.94 -20.63
C SER A 143 -5.67 -26.61 -20.85
N HIS A 144 -6.16 -26.59 -22.10
CA HIS A 144 -7.53 -26.16 -22.45
C HIS A 144 -7.85 -24.77 -21.85
N LEU A 145 -6.94 -23.81 -22.01
CA LEU A 145 -7.03 -22.45 -21.43
C LEU A 145 -7.15 -22.41 -19.90
N SER A 146 -6.68 -23.48 -19.22
CA SER A 146 -6.65 -23.53 -17.75
C SER A 146 -5.35 -22.92 -17.25
N ASP A 147 -5.45 -21.81 -16.53
CA ASP A 147 -4.30 -21.07 -16.03
C ASP A 147 -4.51 -20.53 -14.61
N VAL A 148 -3.40 -20.27 -13.94
CA VAL A 148 -3.34 -19.54 -12.68
C VAL A 148 -2.62 -18.24 -12.90
N ILE A 149 -3.29 -17.13 -12.65
CA ILE A 149 -2.69 -15.79 -12.70
C ILE A 149 -2.48 -15.31 -11.26
N SER A 150 -1.23 -14.97 -10.92
CA SER A 150 -0.90 -14.41 -9.62
C SER A 150 -0.46 -12.96 -9.76
N LEU A 151 -1.12 -12.10 -9.01
CA LEU A 151 -0.81 -10.67 -8.90
C LEU A 151 0.05 -10.46 -7.66
N HIS A 152 1.23 -9.90 -7.83
CA HIS A 152 2.17 -9.65 -6.73
C HIS A 152 2.12 -8.18 -6.34
N THR A 153 1.89 -7.90 -5.06
CA THR A 153 1.85 -6.54 -4.53
C THR A 153 3.04 -6.26 -3.61
N ASP A 154 3.37 -5.00 -3.45
CA ASP A 154 4.27 -4.54 -2.40
C ASP A 154 3.52 -4.33 -1.07
N VAL A 155 4.24 -3.87 -0.05
CA VAL A 155 3.68 -3.54 1.28
C VAL A 155 2.68 -2.39 1.25
N SER A 156 2.72 -1.55 0.23
CA SER A 156 1.81 -0.41 0.00
C SER A 156 0.61 -0.80 -0.87
N GLY A 157 0.51 -2.08 -1.28
CA GLY A 157 -0.54 -2.57 -2.16
C GLY A 157 -0.38 -2.18 -3.63
N TYR A 158 0.79 -1.68 -4.05
CA TYR A 158 1.08 -1.47 -5.46
C TYR A 158 1.36 -2.80 -6.15
N LEU A 159 0.76 -2.97 -7.33
CA LEU A 159 1.02 -4.12 -8.18
C LEU A 159 2.44 -4.00 -8.76
N ILE A 160 3.32 -4.93 -8.35
CA ILE A 160 4.74 -4.95 -8.74
C ILE A 160 5.10 -6.09 -9.68
N GLY A 161 4.23 -7.10 -9.79
CA GLY A 161 4.46 -8.25 -10.66
C GLY A 161 3.18 -8.97 -11.03
N VAL A 162 3.22 -9.65 -12.15
CA VAL A 162 2.20 -10.62 -12.57
C VAL A 162 2.91 -11.90 -13.00
N SER A 163 2.33 -13.03 -12.69
CA SER A 163 2.79 -14.33 -13.21
C SER A 163 1.61 -15.14 -13.74
N ILE A 164 1.90 -16.01 -14.68
CA ILE A 164 0.94 -16.95 -15.28
C ILE A 164 1.55 -18.34 -15.30
N VAL A 165 0.77 -19.34 -14.94
CA VAL A 165 1.13 -20.76 -15.00
C VAL A 165 -0.04 -21.53 -15.54
N THR A 166 0.19 -22.46 -16.43
CA THR A 166 -0.85 -23.35 -17.00
C THR A 166 -1.01 -24.63 -16.17
N LEU A 167 -2.19 -25.21 -16.15
CA LEU A 167 -2.51 -26.45 -15.46
C LEU A 167 -3.17 -27.47 -16.42
N PRO A 168 -2.47 -28.52 -16.86
CA PRO A 168 -1.08 -28.89 -16.53
C PRO A 168 -0.06 -27.91 -17.13
N GLY A 169 1.11 -27.81 -16.50
CA GLY A 169 2.19 -26.94 -16.96
C GLY A 169 3.14 -27.69 -17.89
N GLY A 170 3.28 -27.21 -19.09
CA GLY A 170 4.27 -27.73 -20.02
C GLY A 170 3.68 -28.04 -21.39
N CYS A 171 4.58 -28.17 -22.37
CA CYS A 171 4.24 -28.67 -23.71
C CYS A 171 4.74 -30.10 -23.79
N GLY A 172 3.83 -31.08 -23.95
CA GLY A 172 4.15 -32.49 -24.03
C GLY A 172 4.79 -32.87 -25.39
N GLY A 173 4.81 -31.95 -26.36
CA GLY A 173 5.30 -32.21 -27.70
C GLY A 173 4.35 -33.11 -28.51
N ALA A 174 3.15 -33.39 -28.02
CA ALA A 174 2.09 -34.02 -28.77
C ALA A 174 1.58 -33.05 -29.85
N GLU A 175 1.22 -33.60 -31.02
CA GLU A 175 0.47 -32.83 -32.01
C GLU A 175 -0.79 -32.28 -31.32
N VAL A 176 -1.04 -30.98 -31.47
CA VAL A 176 -2.23 -30.34 -30.91
C VAL A 176 -3.46 -31.03 -31.53
N GLU A 177 -4.25 -31.71 -30.70
CA GLU A 177 -5.47 -32.35 -31.20
C GLU A 177 -6.41 -31.28 -31.75
N ASP A 178 -6.92 -31.50 -32.96
CA ASP A 178 -7.78 -30.56 -33.69
C ASP A 178 -9.09 -30.24 -32.93
N GLU A 179 -9.54 -31.17 -32.08
CA GLU A 179 -10.81 -31.09 -31.35
C GLU A 179 -10.72 -30.38 -29.97
N VAL A 180 -9.57 -29.81 -29.64
CA VAL A 180 -9.44 -29.11 -28.35
C VAL A 180 -10.37 -27.89 -28.30
N ASP A 181 -11.28 -27.90 -27.30
CA ASP A 181 -12.16 -26.78 -27.03
C ASP A 181 -11.37 -25.64 -26.36
N LEU A 182 -11.23 -24.51 -27.05
CA LEU A 182 -10.52 -23.33 -26.60
C LEU A 182 -11.48 -22.12 -26.51
N GLU A 183 -12.73 -22.32 -26.10
CA GLU A 183 -13.69 -21.23 -26.05
C GLU A 183 -13.57 -20.39 -24.76
N VAL A 184 -13.48 -21.06 -23.63
CA VAL A 184 -13.62 -20.43 -22.32
C VAL A 184 -12.34 -20.58 -21.52
N PHE A 185 -11.84 -19.46 -21.00
CA PHE A 185 -10.73 -19.47 -20.05
C PHE A 185 -11.18 -19.99 -18.69
N ASN A 186 -10.45 -20.98 -18.16
CA ASN A 186 -10.59 -21.47 -16.80
C ASN A 186 -9.43 -20.93 -15.96
N THR A 187 -9.59 -19.71 -15.43
CA THR A 187 -8.52 -18.99 -14.74
C THR A 187 -8.75 -18.94 -13.25
N THR A 188 -7.76 -19.38 -12.50
CA THR A 188 -7.67 -19.11 -11.07
C THR A 188 -6.85 -17.86 -10.83
N LEU A 189 -7.45 -16.87 -10.14
CA LEU A 189 -6.77 -15.63 -9.79
C LEU A 189 -6.33 -15.67 -8.33
N SER A 190 -5.07 -15.28 -8.07
CA SER A 190 -4.54 -15.11 -6.71
C SER A 190 -3.84 -13.76 -6.54
N VAL A 191 -3.93 -13.18 -5.36
CA VAL A 191 -3.19 -11.98 -4.99
C VAL A 191 -2.17 -12.35 -3.91
N MET A 192 -0.90 -12.10 -4.22
CA MET A 192 0.23 -12.40 -3.36
C MET A 192 0.74 -11.11 -2.70
N ALA A 193 0.46 -10.95 -1.42
CA ALA A 193 1.04 -9.88 -0.62
C ALA A 193 2.42 -10.30 -0.06
N PRO A 194 3.35 -9.36 0.18
CA PRO A 194 4.63 -9.68 0.78
C PRO A 194 4.43 -10.20 2.22
N VAL A 195 5.12 -11.27 2.55
CA VAL A 195 5.18 -11.80 3.91
C VAL A 195 6.40 -11.18 4.60
N ASN A 196 6.22 -10.70 5.81
CA ASN A 196 7.33 -10.21 6.60
C ASN A 196 8.34 -11.35 6.79
N ALA A 197 9.61 -11.08 6.47
CA ALA A 197 10.68 -12.02 6.76
C ALA A 197 10.71 -12.29 8.27
N PRO A 198 10.92 -13.54 8.70
CA PRO A 198 11.14 -13.83 10.11
C PRO A 198 12.30 -12.96 10.60
N GLY A 199 12.08 -12.28 11.72
CA GLY A 199 13.13 -11.45 12.34
C GLY A 199 14.36 -12.31 12.62
N PRO A 200 15.57 -11.75 12.56
CA PRO A 200 16.78 -12.48 12.94
C PRO A 200 16.59 -12.99 14.37
N GLU A 201 17.08 -14.19 14.66
CA GLU A 201 17.07 -14.80 15.99
C GLU A 201 18.01 -14.05 16.96
N THR A 202 17.67 -12.79 17.21
CA THR A 202 18.44 -11.92 18.11
C THR A 202 18.14 -12.20 19.59
N ALA A 203 17.06 -12.93 19.88
CA ALA A 203 16.64 -13.22 21.24
C ALA A 203 17.75 -13.93 22.04
N LEU A 204 18.35 -14.95 21.47
CA LEU A 204 19.48 -15.69 22.09
C LEU A 204 20.74 -14.83 22.25
N PHE A 205 20.96 -13.89 21.34
CA PHE A 205 22.07 -12.95 21.42
C PHE A 205 21.85 -11.91 22.51
N LEU A 206 20.64 -11.36 22.60
CA LEU A 206 20.26 -10.40 23.66
C LEU A 206 20.32 -11.06 25.03
N GLU A 207 19.77 -12.25 25.19
CA GLU A 207 19.86 -13.00 26.46
C GLU A 207 21.30 -13.26 26.88
N ARG A 208 22.18 -13.60 25.94
CA ARG A 208 23.61 -13.81 26.21
C ARG A 208 24.28 -12.50 26.63
N MET A 209 23.97 -11.39 25.96
CA MET A 209 24.47 -10.07 26.34
C MET A 209 24.00 -9.64 27.72
N GLU A 210 22.74 -9.89 28.05
CA GLU A 210 22.19 -9.60 29.37
C GLU A 210 22.91 -10.43 30.45
N GLN A 211 23.12 -11.73 30.19
CA GLN A 211 23.88 -12.59 31.13
C GLN A 211 25.34 -12.14 31.30
N GLU A 212 25.99 -11.64 30.24
CA GLU A 212 27.33 -11.10 30.33
C GLU A 212 27.38 -9.79 31.12
N THR A 213 26.41 -8.91 30.93
CA THR A 213 26.31 -7.64 31.70
C THR A 213 26.00 -7.90 33.17
N GLU A 214 25.12 -8.88 33.48
CA GLU A 214 24.88 -9.31 34.86
C GLU A 214 26.12 -9.92 35.53
N LYS A 215 26.88 -10.73 34.80
CA LYS A 215 28.14 -11.30 35.32
C LYS A 215 29.19 -10.22 35.57
N LYS A 216 29.28 -9.22 34.71
CA LYS A 216 30.18 -8.05 34.94
C LYS A 216 29.70 -7.20 36.09
N GLY A 217 28.37 -7.02 36.27
CA GLY A 217 27.81 -6.30 37.42
C GLY A 217 27.98 -6.99 38.78
N LYS A 218 28.09 -8.35 38.77
CA LYS A 218 28.27 -9.18 39.98
C LYS A 218 29.72 -9.45 40.35
N ASN A 219 30.71 -8.93 39.63
CA ASN A 219 32.11 -9.09 39.95
C ASN A 219 32.54 -7.88 40.83
N PRO A 220 32.47 -7.99 42.19
CA PRO A 220 32.76 -6.85 43.09
C PRO A 220 34.25 -6.49 43.14
N GLN A 221 35.10 -7.21 42.41
CA GLN A 221 36.53 -7.04 42.46
C GLN A 221 37.09 -6.02 41.44
N GLU A 222 36.33 -5.66 40.41
CA GLU A 222 36.79 -4.66 39.44
C GLU A 222 36.21 -3.25 39.63
N GLN A 223 35.23 -3.09 40.51
CA GLN A 223 34.70 -1.75 40.86
C GLN A 223 35.23 -1.21 42.18
N LYS A 224 36.41 -1.61 42.58
CA LYS A 224 37.11 -0.76 43.57
C LYS A 224 37.37 0.56 42.87
N SER A 225 36.58 1.58 43.26
CA SER A 225 36.70 2.93 42.74
C SER A 225 38.18 3.27 42.67
N PHE A 226 38.64 3.92 41.60
CA PHE A 226 40.00 4.41 41.44
C PHE A 226 40.47 5.11 42.73
N PHE A 227 39.60 5.82 43.40
CA PHE A 227 39.84 6.43 44.71
C PHE A 227 40.14 5.40 45.79
N ALA A 228 39.48 4.25 45.84
CA ALA A 228 39.74 3.22 46.85
C ALA A 228 41.10 2.53 46.64
N LYS A 229 41.60 2.47 45.41
CA LYS A 229 42.89 1.86 45.06
C LYS A 229 44.06 2.84 45.26
N TYR A 230 43.86 4.13 45.02
CA TYR A 230 44.92 5.13 44.97
C TYR A 230 44.77 6.22 46.07
N TRP A 231 43.89 6.04 47.08
CA TRP A 231 43.61 7.01 48.14
C TRP A 231 44.86 7.41 48.92
N TYR A 232 45.80 6.46 49.13
CA TYR A 232 47.06 6.70 49.82
C TYR A 232 48.03 7.62 49.01
N LEU A 233 47.97 7.59 47.68
CA LEU A 233 48.73 8.49 46.81
C LEU A 233 48.14 9.91 46.87
N ILE A 234 46.79 9.98 46.88
CA ILE A 234 46.11 11.26 47.01
C ILE A 234 46.42 11.91 48.39
N LEU A 235 46.38 11.07 49.44
CA LEU A 235 46.73 11.54 50.79
C LEU A 235 48.21 11.96 50.90
N GLY A 236 49.13 11.15 50.35
CA GLY A 236 50.55 11.45 50.28
C GLY A 236 50.87 12.73 49.51
N GLY A 237 50.19 12.95 48.37
CA GLY A 237 50.30 14.19 47.59
C GLY A 237 49.80 15.41 48.35
N ALA A 238 48.68 15.28 49.07
CA ALA A 238 48.16 16.39 49.91
C ALA A 238 49.08 16.73 51.04
N ILE A 239 49.66 15.73 51.73
CA ILE A 239 50.65 15.97 52.82
C ILE A 239 51.90 16.62 52.26
N PHE A 240 52.40 16.19 51.11
CA PHE A 240 53.53 16.78 50.41
C PHE A 240 53.30 18.25 50.07
N LEU A 241 52.14 18.56 49.48
CA LEU A 241 51.76 19.95 49.18
C LEU A 241 51.65 20.83 50.45
N MET A 242 51.13 20.30 51.58
CA MET A 242 51.09 21.02 52.85
C MET A 242 52.46 21.27 53.41
N ALA A 243 53.38 20.30 53.34
CA ALA A 243 54.77 20.42 53.80
C ALA A 243 55.54 21.40 52.92
N THR A 244 55.38 21.45 51.66
CA THR A 244 56.05 22.41 50.76
C THR A 244 55.53 23.85 50.93
N ASN A 245 54.21 23.96 51.13
CA ASN A 245 53.62 25.29 51.32
C ASN A 245 53.88 25.90 52.70
N SER A 246 54.31 25.08 53.72
CA SER A 246 54.72 25.54 55.05
C SER A 246 56.15 26.04 55.05
N ALA A 247 56.91 25.90 54.00
CA ALA A 247 58.33 26.30 53.92
C ALA A 247 58.53 27.67 53.24
N GLN A 248 57.51 28.50 53.14
CA GLN A 248 57.63 29.84 52.59
C GLN A 248 57.96 30.81 53.81
N PRO A 249 59.16 31.41 53.83
CA PRO A 249 59.48 32.35 54.91
C PRO A 249 58.64 33.63 54.77
N PRO A 250 58.27 34.31 55.88
CA PRO A 250 57.50 35.54 55.82
C PRO A 250 58.35 36.63 55.15
N ALA A 251 57.89 37.15 54.01
CA ALA A 251 58.45 38.34 53.40
C ALA A 251 58.26 39.54 54.37
N GLY A 252 59.39 39.96 54.91
CA GLY A 252 59.49 41.08 55.81
C GLY A 252 59.03 42.39 55.20
N GLY A 253 58.40 43.20 56.03
CA GLY A 253 57.99 44.57 55.74
C GLY A 253 59.15 45.47 55.38
N GLY A 254 58.99 46.34 54.45
CA GLY A 254 59.84 47.51 54.13
C GLY A 254 58.92 48.71 53.98
N ARG A 255 58.99 49.51 55.01
CA ARG A 255 58.51 50.88 55.13
C ARG A 255 59.48 51.80 54.43
N GLU A 256 59.05 52.77 53.72
CA GLU A 256 59.59 54.16 53.68
C GLU A 256 58.77 54.96 52.67
N GLN A 257 58.08 56.03 53.05
CA GLN A 257 58.44 57.43 53.30
C GLN A 257 59.18 58.12 52.15
N SER A 258 58.50 58.90 51.40
CA SER A 258 58.62 60.37 51.17
C SER A 258 57.59 60.77 50.10
#